data_357729ca631d8f656b5d75c2c8e0b703
#
_entry.id   357729ca631d8f656b5d75c2c8e0b703
#
_cell.length_a   1.000
_cell.length_b   1.000
_cell.length_c   1.000
_cell.angle_alpha   90.00
_cell.angle_beta   90.00
_cell.angle_gamma   90.00
#
_symmetry.space_group_name_H-M   'P 1'
#
loop_
_entity.id
_entity.type
_entity.pdbx_description
1 polymer ?
#
loop_
_entity_poly.entity_id
_entity_poly.type
_entity_poly.pdbx_seq_one_letter_code
_entity_poly.pdbx_strand_id
1 'polypeptide(L)' 'MALTDVAIRRTKARETAFRLYDEKGLYLLISPTGAKLWRLKYRVAGKEKTLALGAYPDRTLVQARDDTYDARKLIRLA' A
#
# COMPACT_ATOMS: atom_id res chain seq x y z
N MET A 1 1.79 -1.67 12.56
CA MET A 1 2.50 -0.40 12.80
C MET A 1 2.38 0.50 11.60
N ALA A 2 2.18 1.79 11.84
CA ALA A 2 2.02 2.75 10.75
C ALA A 2 3.36 3.11 10.13
N LEU A 3 3.39 3.25 8.81
CA LEU A 3 4.56 3.74 8.10
C LEU A 3 4.73 5.25 8.29
N THR A 4 5.95 5.72 8.09
CA THR A 4 6.25 7.14 8.02
C THR A 4 6.91 7.45 6.69
N ASP A 5 6.80 8.69 6.24
CA ASP A 5 7.42 9.12 4.99
C ASP A 5 8.95 8.97 5.05
N VAL A 6 9.54 9.25 6.20
CA VAL A 6 10.99 9.08 6.41
C VAL A 6 11.40 7.62 6.25
N ALA A 7 10.63 6.69 6.85
CA ALA A 7 10.91 5.27 6.75
C ALA A 7 10.84 4.79 5.29
N ILE A 8 9.85 5.26 4.54
CA ILE A 8 9.68 4.92 3.13
C ILE A 8 10.89 5.41 2.32
N ARG A 9 11.30 6.65 2.51
CA ARG A 9 12.42 7.23 1.77
C ARG A 9 13.75 6.55 2.08
N ARG A 10 13.93 6.05 3.30
CA ARG A 10 15.15 5.36 3.72
C ARG A 10 15.19 3.90 3.30
N THR A 11 14.06 3.33 2.90
CA THR A 11 13.98 1.94 2.49
C THR A 11 14.68 1.73 1.16
N LYS A 12 15.58 0.75 1.11
CA LYS A 12 16.34 0.40 -0.09
C LYS A 12 15.81 -0.91 -0.68
N ALA A 13 15.97 -1.06 -1.99
CA ALA A 13 15.64 -2.31 -2.67
C ALA A 13 16.52 -3.45 -2.16
N ARG A 14 15.97 -4.66 -2.21
CA ARG A 14 16.67 -5.90 -1.86
C ARG A 14 16.66 -6.83 -3.04
N GLU A 15 17.32 -7.99 -2.93
CA GLU A 15 17.36 -8.98 -3.99
C GLU A 15 15.99 -9.52 -4.35
N THR A 16 15.09 -9.61 -3.37
CA THR A 16 13.71 -10.05 -3.58
C THR A 16 12.74 -8.95 -3.19
N ALA A 17 11.57 -8.94 -3.81
CA ALA A 17 10.51 -8.01 -3.45
C ALA A 17 10.08 -8.23 -2.00
N PHE A 18 9.76 -7.16 -1.30
CA PHE A 18 9.26 -7.24 0.07
C PHE A 18 8.23 -6.14 0.30
N ARG A 19 7.50 -6.27 1.41
CA ARG A 19 6.39 -5.38 1.72
C ARG A 19 6.63 -4.64 3.02
N LEU A 20 6.22 -3.37 3.04
CA LEU A 20 6.16 -2.56 4.25
C LEU A 20 4.68 -2.30 4.56
N TYR A 21 4.21 -2.84 5.66
CA TYR A 21 2.79 -2.76 6.02
C TYR A 21 2.50 -1.47 6.77
N ASP A 22 1.43 -0.80 6.35
CA ASP A 22 0.82 0.28 7.10
C ASP A 22 -0.38 -0.32 7.85
N GLU A 23 -1.46 0.43 8.02
CA GLU A 23 -2.67 -0.06 8.69
C GLU A 23 -3.78 -0.36 7.68
N LYS A 24 -4.80 -1.11 8.13
CA LYS A 24 -6.04 -1.36 7.37
C LYS A 24 -5.81 -2.04 6.01
N GLY A 25 -4.80 -2.88 5.92
CA GLY A 25 -4.51 -3.62 4.69
C GLY A 25 -3.68 -2.87 3.67
N LEU A 26 -3.32 -1.60 3.94
CA LEU A 26 -2.43 -0.83 3.08
C LEU A 26 -1.00 -1.30 3.25
N TYR A 27 -0.29 -1.47 2.14
CA TYR A 27 1.13 -1.79 2.18
C TYR A 27 1.85 -1.19 0.98
N LEU A 28 3.16 -1.04 1.13
CA LEU A 28 4.05 -0.57 0.08
C LEU A 28 4.90 -1.75 -0.38
N LEU A 29 4.77 -2.13 -1.64
CA LEU A 29 5.57 -3.20 -2.23
C LEU A 29 6.86 -2.59 -2.79
N ILE A 30 8.00 -3.10 -2.31
CA ILE A 30 9.31 -2.68 -2.78
C ILE A 30 9.83 -3.75 -3.73
N SER A 31 10.02 -3.40 -5.00
CA SER A 31 10.55 -4.34 -5.98
C SER A 31 12.07 -4.37 -5.94
N PRO A 32 12.71 -5.44 -6.48
CA PRO A 32 14.17 -5.50 -6.55
C PRO A 32 14.80 -4.38 -7.37
N THR A 33 14.05 -3.77 -8.28
CA THR A 33 14.51 -2.65 -9.10
C THR A 33 14.43 -1.31 -8.38
N GLY A 34 13.88 -1.29 -7.16
CA GLY A 34 13.71 -0.07 -6.37
C GLY A 34 12.37 0.60 -6.51
N ALA A 35 11.47 0.07 -7.33
CA ALA A 35 10.12 0.62 -7.45
C ALA A 35 9.34 0.42 -6.15
N LYS A 36 8.56 1.43 -5.75
CA LYS A 36 7.74 1.41 -4.55
C LYS A 36 6.30 1.59 -4.98
N LEU A 37 5.48 0.55 -4.78
CA LEU A 37 4.12 0.50 -5.28
C LEU A 37 3.13 0.36 -4.12
N TRP A 38 2.18 1.29 -4.06
CA TRP A 38 1.10 1.22 -3.07
C TRP A 38 0.06 0.20 -3.46
N ARG A 39 -0.32 -0.65 -2.51
CA ARG A 39 -1.37 -1.66 -2.72
C ARG A 39 -2.23 -1.78 -1.48
N LEU A 40 -3.50 -2.10 -1.70
CA LEU A 40 -4.47 -2.33 -0.63
C LEU A 40 -4.98 -3.76 -0.74
N LYS A 41 -4.83 -4.52 0.33
CA LYS A 41 -5.35 -5.87 0.43
C LYS A 41 -6.70 -5.83 1.15
N TYR A 42 -7.72 -6.44 0.54
CA TYR A 42 -9.06 -6.42 1.11
C TYR A 42 -9.79 -7.73 0.81
N ARG A 43 -10.90 -7.95 1.51
CA ARG A 43 -11.75 -9.11 1.30
C ARG A 43 -13.15 -8.69 0.90
N VAL A 44 -13.70 -9.39 -0.10
CA VAL A 44 -15.08 -9.23 -0.53
C VAL A 44 -15.66 -10.62 -0.76
N ALA A 45 -16.79 -10.92 -0.10
CA ALA A 45 -17.48 -12.21 -0.22
C ALA A 45 -16.55 -13.40 0.08
N GLY A 46 -15.68 -13.26 1.07
CA GLY A 46 -14.75 -14.31 1.48
C GLY A 46 -13.52 -14.45 0.60
N LYS A 47 -13.39 -13.65 -0.45
CA LYS A 47 -12.26 -13.69 -1.36
C LYS A 47 -11.31 -12.52 -1.11
N GLU A 48 -10.03 -12.82 -1.07
CA GLU A 48 -8.99 -11.81 -0.90
C GLU A 48 -8.65 -11.19 -2.24
N LYS A 49 -8.60 -9.86 -2.28
CA LYS A 49 -8.27 -9.09 -3.48
C LYS A 49 -7.23 -8.02 -3.17
N THR A 50 -6.54 -7.57 -4.20
CA THR A 50 -5.53 -6.52 -4.08
C THR A 50 -5.83 -5.40 -5.06
N LEU A 51 -5.84 -4.16 -4.56
CA LEU A 51 -6.07 -2.97 -5.36
C LEU A 51 -4.75 -2.19 -5.48
N ALA A 52 -4.32 -1.90 -6.69
CA ALA A 52 -3.16 -1.05 -6.93
C ALA A 52 -3.57 0.41 -6.80
N LEU A 53 -2.83 1.17 -5.99
CA LEU A 53 -3.15 2.57 -5.69
C LEU A 53 -2.22 3.57 -6.38
N GLY A 54 -1.08 3.10 -6.87
CA GLY A 54 -0.10 3.95 -7.52
C GLY A 54 1.30 3.75 -6.99
N ALA A 55 2.25 4.55 -7.47
CA ALA A 55 3.67 4.43 -7.13
C ALA A 55 4.11 5.62 -6.25
N TYR A 56 4.99 5.32 -5.29
CA TYR A 56 5.66 6.36 -4.51
C TYR A 56 6.89 6.86 -5.31
N PRO A 57 7.23 8.15 -5.32
CA PRO A 57 6.59 9.23 -4.57
C PRO A 57 5.44 9.94 -5.28
N ASP A 58 5.07 9.55 -6.49
CA ASP A 58 3.96 10.18 -7.23
C ASP A 58 2.68 10.14 -6.41
N ARG A 59 2.43 9.00 -5.74
CA ARG A 59 1.35 8.86 -4.78
C ARG A 59 1.97 8.84 -3.38
N THR A 60 1.71 9.86 -2.58
CA THR A 60 2.29 10.00 -1.23
C THR A 60 1.61 9.07 -0.23
N LEU A 61 2.24 8.91 0.94
CA LEU A 61 1.67 8.13 2.04
C LEU A 61 0.29 8.66 2.45
N VAL A 62 0.14 9.97 2.55
CA VAL A 62 -1.14 10.60 2.91
C VAL A 62 -2.19 10.28 1.86
N GLN A 63 -1.85 10.40 0.59
CA GLN A 63 -2.76 10.09 -0.51
C GLN A 63 -3.15 8.61 -0.52
N ALA A 64 -2.18 7.71 -0.27
CA ALA A 64 -2.45 6.28 -0.20
C ALA A 64 -3.40 5.94 0.96
N ARG A 65 -3.26 6.60 2.10
CA ARG A 65 -4.16 6.43 3.23
C ARG A 65 -5.56 6.93 2.92
N ASP A 66 -5.68 8.06 2.23
CA ASP A 66 -6.97 8.59 1.78
C ASP A 66 -7.64 7.62 0.81
N ASP A 67 -6.87 7.07 -0.13
CA ASP A 67 -7.37 6.07 -1.08
C ASP A 67 -7.87 4.82 -0.35
N THR A 68 -7.14 4.37 0.67
CA THR A 68 -7.52 3.22 1.50
C THR A 68 -8.83 3.49 2.22
N TYR A 69 -8.97 4.67 2.79
CA TYR A 69 -10.20 5.07 3.50
C TYR A 69 -11.40 5.06 2.56
N ASP A 70 -11.25 5.66 1.38
CA ASP A 70 -12.31 5.72 0.37
C ASP A 70 -12.68 4.33 -0.15
N ALA A 71 -11.68 3.49 -0.45
CA ALA A 71 -11.90 2.14 -0.92
C ALA A 71 -12.64 1.29 0.11
N ARG A 72 -12.30 1.43 1.39
CA ARG A 72 -12.98 0.69 2.47
C ARG A 72 -14.42 1.11 2.64
N LYS A 73 -14.74 2.38 2.43
CA LYS A 73 -16.14 2.84 2.41
C LYS A 73 -16.92 2.16 1.32
N LEU A 74 -16.37 2.09 0.11
CA LEU A 74 -17.03 1.45 -1.03
C LEU A 74 -17.23 -0.06 -0.78
N ILE A 75 -16.24 -0.72 -0.21
CA ILE A 75 -16.32 -2.14 0.13
C ILE A 75 -17.42 -2.38 1.18
N ARG A 76 -17.54 -1.50 2.16
CA ARG A 76 -18.54 -1.62 3.20
C ARG A 76 -19.96 -1.46 2.67
N LEU A 77 -20.15 -0.63 1.64
CA LEU A 77 -21.44 -0.37 1.03
C LEU A 77 -21.83 -1.41 -0.01
N ALA A 78 -20.88 -2.22 -0.46
CA ALA A 78 -21.12 -3.24 -1.49
C ALA A 78 -21.85 -4.47 -0.99
#